data_5df377ae2048e9cf04b2865dfc27de41
#
_entry.id   5df377ae2048e9cf04b2865dfc27de41
#
_cell.length_a   1.000
_cell.length_b   1.000
_cell.length_c   1.000
_cell.angle_alpha   90.00
_cell.angle_beta   90.00
_cell.angle_gamma   90.00
#
_symmetry.space_group_name_H-M   'P 1'
#
loop_
_entity.id
_entity.type
_entity.pdbx_description
1 polymer ?
#
loop_
_entity_poly.entity_id
_entity_poly.type
_entity_poly.pdbx_seq_one_letter_code
_entity_poly.pdbx_strand_id
1 'polypeptide(L)'
;MTWKVQPLFPNPLATSKINEDVCDILVNMLPAYEFGEDESELSGVTVNKLVLHNKPAVLDYFTRRVRQCVCELGYHCDVQITTSWFTATFPGGSADEHAHCNSWFSGVVYFDEYDEDSSPIQFVNPPSGVYVTPATDNEYNATDEVIVPERGTILLFPSSVRHRVLKNYSQYERYSLAFNVLPKGHVDVGDSSYTYQ
;
A
#
# COMPACT_ATOMS: atom_id res chain seq x y z
N MET A 1 9.43 36.16 -19.60
CA MET A 1 8.35 35.18 -19.81
C MET A 1 8.47 34.09 -18.75
N THR A 2 7.40 33.76 -18.07
CA THR A 2 7.36 32.68 -17.07
C THR A 2 6.59 31.50 -17.64
N TRP A 3 7.12 30.30 -17.44
CA TRP A 3 6.42 29.07 -17.80
C TRP A 3 5.32 28.79 -16.76
N LYS A 4 4.13 28.35 -17.22
CA LYS A 4 3.12 27.75 -16.35
C LYS A 4 3.37 26.24 -16.37
N VAL A 5 3.72 25.67 -15.22
CA VAL A 5 3.94 24.24 -15.05
C VAL A 5 2.72 23.65 -14.34
N GLN A 6 2.27 22.49 -14.78
CA GLN A 6 1.19 21.72 -14.14
C GLN A 6 1.49 20.23 -14.26
N PRO A 7 1.10 19.41 -13.25
CA PRO A 7 1.30 17.97 -13.31
C PRO A 7 0.46 17.36 -14.45
N LEU A 8 1.03 16.39 -15.13
CA LEU A 8 0.37 15.64 -16.19
C LEU A 8 0.14 14.19 -15.72
N PHE A 9 -1.11 13.84 -15.40
CA PHE A 9 -1.51 12.50 -14.95
C PHE A 9 -0.76 11.96 -13.71
N PRO A 10 -0.78 12.70 -12.58
CA PRO A 10 -0.09 12.26 -11.38
C PRO A 10 -0.72 10.96 -10.84
N ASN A 11 0.12 10.07 -10.32
CA ASN A 11 -0.33 8.92 -9.55
C ASN A 11 -0.71 9.37 -8.14
N PRO A 12 -1.90 9.08 -7.63
CA PRO A 12 -2.28 9.43 -6.28
C PRO A 12 -1.62 8.48 -5.25
N LEU A 13 -1.08 9.05 -4.17
CA LEU A 13 -0.78 8.36 -2.93
C LEU A 13 -1.69 8.93 -1.86
N ALA A 14 -2.74 8.20 -1.49
CA ALA A 14 -3.66 8.63 -0.44
C ALA A 14 -3.20 8.11 0.92
N THR A 15 -3.16 9.02 1.90
CA THR A 15 -2.77 8.71 3.28
C THR A 15 -3.90 9.10 4.23
N SER A 16 -4.20 8.25 5.21
CA SER A 16 -5.19 8.52 6.25
C SER A 16 -4.82 7.82 7.55
N LYS A 17 -5.59 8.06 8.62
CA LYS A 17 -5.44 7.37 9.90
C LYS A 17 -6.58 6.37 10.12
N ILE A 18 -6.29 5.24 10.74
CA ILE A 18 -7.25 4.27 11.23
C ILE A 18 -7.41 4.41 12.75
N ASN A 19 -8.48 3.82 13.29
CA ASN A 19 -8.74 3.86 14.72
C ASN A 19 -7.73 2.98 15.48
N GLU A 20 -7.36 3.39 16.68
CA GLU A 20 -6.40 2.68 17.52
C GLU A 20 -6.87 1.28 17.92
N ASP A 21 -8.16 1.12 18.24
CA ASP A 21 -8.76 -0.18 18.53
C ASP A 21 -8.69 -1.17 17.34
N VAL A 22 -8.67 -0.65 16.09
CA VAL A 22 -8.45 -1.49 14.91
C VAL A 22 -6.98 -1.93 14.82
N CYS A 23 -6.02 -1.06 15.19
CA CYS A 23 -4.61 -1.44 15.30
C CYS A 23 -4.45 -2.59 16.31
N ASP A 24 -5.03 -2.46 17.51
CA ASP A 24 -4.97 -3.49 18.54
C ASP A 24 -5.59 -4.82 18.07
N ILE A 25 -6.68 -4.77 17.33
CA ILE A 25 -7.27 -5.98 16.74
C ILE A 25 -6.28 -6.64 15.78
N LEU A 26 -5.61 -5.87 14.91
CA LEU A 26 -4.64 -6.40 13.95
C LEU A 26 -3.42 -7.01 14.65
N VAL A 27 -2.87 -6.35 15.68
CA VAL A 27 -1.79 -6.90 16.53
C VAL A 27 -2.22 -8.24 17.13
N ASN A 28 -3.42 -8.31 17.72
CA ASN A 28 -3.93 -9.54 18.32
C ASN A 28 -4.25 -10.66 17.30
N MET A 29 -4.32 -10.35 16.02
CA MET A 29 -4.51 -11.34 14.97
C MET A 29 -3.19 -12.02 14.55
N LEU A 30 -2.05 -11.31 14.62
CA LEU A 30 -0.75 -11.81 14.13
C LEU A 30 -0.41 -13.24 14.58
N PRO A 31 -0.52 -13.61 15.89
CA PRO A 31 -0.09 -14.94 16.36
C PRO A 31 -0.90 -16.12 15.78
N ALA A 32 -2.01 -15.84 15.13
CA ALA A 32 -2.86 -16.88 14.52
C ALA A 32 -2.47 -17.22 13.08
N TYR A 33 -1.46 -16.55 12.53
CA TYR A 33 -1.08 -16.71 11.13
C TYR A 33 0.35 -17.26 10.98
N GLU A 34 0.49 -18.20 10.08
CA GLU A 34 1.77 -18.74 9.64
C GLU A 34 2.36 -17.83 8.55
N PHE A 35 3.65 -17.53 8.67
CA PHE A 35 4.41 -16.77 7.68
C PHE A 35 5.23 -17.72 6.82
N GLY A 36 5.16 -17.55 5.49
CA GLY A 36 6.14 -18.07 4.57
C GLY A 36 7.29 -17.06 4.49
N GLU A 37 8.48 -17.50 4.85
CA GLU A 37 9.67 -16.65 4.92
C GLU A 37 10.43 -16.66 3.60
N ASP A 38 11.00 -15.50 3.25
CA ASP A 38 12.03 -15.37 2.23
C ASP A 38 13.36 -15.10 2.93
N GLU A 39 14.21 -16.12 2.98
CA GLU A 39 15.51 -16.04 3.64
C GLU A 39 16.46 -15.04 2.95
N SER A 40 16.30 -14.82 1.64
CA SER A 40 17.16 -13.91 0.87
C SER A 40 16.87 -12.44 1.17
N GLU A 41 15.60 -12.12 1.45
CA GLU A 41 15.13 -10.78 1.81
C GLU A 41 15.08 -10.56 3.34
N LEU A 42 15.20 -11.60 4.14
CA LEU A 42 14.90 -11.59 5.58
C LEU A 42 13.51 -10.98 5.83
N SER A 43 12.55 -11.48 5.11
CA SER A 43 11.16 -11.02 5.14
C SER A 43 10.18 -12.19 5.12
N GLY A 44 8.93 -11.93 5.39
CA GLY A 44 7.90 -12.96 5.34
C GLY A 44 6.52 -12.36 5.04
N VAL A 45 5.69 -13.19 4.45
CA VAL A 45 4.28 -12.86 4.23
C VAL A 45 3.41 -14.01 4.69
N THR A 46 2.23 -13.74 5.26
CA THR A 46 1.34 -14.82 5.70
C THR A 46 1.01 -15.77 4.55
N VAL A 47 1.00 -17.07 4.83
CA VAL A 47 0.57 -18.11 3.88
C VAL A 47 -0.87 -17.86 3.44
N ASN A 48 -1.74 -17.55 4.41
CA ASN A 48 -3.13 -17.15 4.13
C ASN A 48 -3.17 -15.73 3.55
N LYS A 49 -3.73 -15.60 2.34
CA LYS A 49 -3.91 -14.32 1.63
C LYS A 49 -5.32 -13.73 1.78
N LEU A 50 -6.10 -14.20 2.73
CA LEU A 50 -7.46 -13.75 3.04
C LEU A 50 -7.60 -13.32 4.50
N VAL A 51 -6.56 -12.68 5.06
CA VAL A 51 -6.47 -12.31 6.48
C VAL A 51 -7.69 -11.50 6.92
N LEU A 52 -8.08 -10.47 6.19
CA LEU A 52 -9.25 -9.66 6.51
C LEU A 52 -10.58 -10.43 6.37
N HIS A 53 -10.67 -11.39 5.46
CA HIS A 53 -11.88 -12.19 5.27
C HIS A 53 -12.19 -13.06 6.48
N ASN A 54 -11.19 -13.39 7.30
CA ASN A 54 -11.36 -14.12 8.56
C ASN A 54 -11.94 -13.24 9.70
N LYS A 55 -12.09 -11.93 9.47
CA LYS A 55 -12.62 -10.95 10.43
C LYS A 55 -13.60 -10.00 9.72
N PRO A 56 -14.85 -10.43 9.46
CA PRO A 56 -15.80 -9.67 8.63
C PRO A 56 -16.00 -8.21 9.05
N ALA A 57 -16.02 -7.91 10.35
CA ALA A 57 -16.17 -6.54 10.84
C ALA A 57 -14.96 -5.64 10.49
N VAL A 58 -13.74 -6.20 10.51
CA VAL A 58 -12.52 -5.48 10.11
C VAL A 58 -12.44 -5.33 8.59
N LEU A 59 -12.83 -6.36 7.84
CA LEU A 59 -12.95 -6.28 6.38
C LEU A 59 -13.93 -5.18 5.95
N ASP A 60 -15.10 -5.13 6.58
CA ASP A 60 -16.12 -4.10 6.30
C ASP A 60 -15.60 -2.70 6.67
N TYR A 61 -14.89 -2.55 7.79
CA TYR A 61 -14.24 -1.29 8.16
C TYR A 61 -13.28 -0.80 7.06
N PHE A 62 -12.35 -1.65 6.61
CA PHE A 62 -11.39 -1.27 5.57
C PHE A 62 -12.06 -1.05 4.21
N THR A 63 -13.05 -1.86 3.84
CA THR A 63 -13.82 -1.67 2.59
C THR A 63 -14.49 -0.30 2.54
N ARG A 64 -15.10 0.15 3.65
CA ARG A 64 -15.68 1.51 3.73
C ARG A 64 -14.62 2.60 3.63
N ARG A 65 -13.45 2.44 4.28
CA ARG A 65 -12.35 3.41 4.20
C ARG A 65 -11.81 3.54 2.78
N VAL A 66 -11.61 2.40 2.11
CA VAL A 66 -11.17 2.36 0.70
C VAL A 66 -12.22 3.01 -0.22
N ARG A 67 -13.50 2.66 -0.06
CA ARG A 67 -14.59 3.27 -0.84
C ARG A 67 -14.63 4.79 -0.67
N GLN A 68 -14.48 5.29 0.55
CA GLN A 68 -14.41 6.73 0.81
C GLN A 68 -13.26 7.36 0.01
N CYS A 69 -12.06 6.81 0.09
CA CYS A 69 -10.89 7.32 -0.64
C CYS A 69 -11.11 7.31 -2.16
N VAL A 70 -11.65 6.23 -2.70
CA VAL A 70 -11.96 6.08 -4.13
C VAL A 70 -12.98 7.14 -4.59
N CYS A 71 -13.99 7.44 -3.76
CA CYS A 71 -14.93 8.54 -4.02
C CYS A 71 -14.26 9.91 -3.99
N GLU A 72 -13.34 10.17 -3.06
CA GLU A 72 -12.56 11.41 -2.98
C GLU A 72 -11.63 11.59 -4.19
N LEU A 73 -11.16 10.49 -4.78
CA LEU A 73 -10.42 10.48 -6.05
C LEU A 73 -11.33 10.69 -7.29
N GLY A 74 -12.64 10.83 -7.10
CA GLY A 74 -13.61 11.11 -8.16
C GLY A 74 -14.24 9.87 -8.82
N TYR A 75 -13.99 8.66 -8.30
CA TYR A 75 -14.63 7.44 -8.80
C TYR A 75 -15.92 7.14 -8.04
N HIS A 76 -16.98 6.77 -8.77
CA HIS A 76 -18.29 6.47 -8.20
C HIS A 76 -18.65 5.00 -8.40
N CYS A 77 -17.90 4.11 -7.76
CA CYS A 77 -18.17 2.67 -7.76
C CYS A 77 -18.01 2.08 -6.36
N ASP A 78 -18.62 0.91 -6.16
CA ASP A 78 -18.30 0.09 -5.01
C ASP A 78 -16.95 -0.62 -5.21
N VAL A 79 -16.36 -1.04 -4.11
CA VAL A 79 -15.06 -1.71 -4.10
C VAL A 79 -15.12 -2.98 -3.27
N GLN A 80 -14.21 -3.91 -3.56
CA GLN A 80 -13.98 -5.11 -2.75
C GLN A 80 -12.49 -5.30 -2.51
N ILE A 81 -12.13 -5.68 -1.29
CA ILE A 81 -10.80 -6.17 -0.97
C ILE A 81 -10.75 -7.63 -1.39
N THR A 82 -9.90 -7.96 -2.35
CA THR A 82 -9.82 -9.31 -2.95
C THR A 82 -8.85 -10.21 -2.23
N THR A 83 -7.72 -9.66 -1.79
CA THR A 83 -6.69 -10.36 -1.03
C THR A 83 -6.17 -9.46 0.07
N SER A 84 -5.66 -10.07 1.15
CA SER A 84 -5.04 -9.35 2.27
C SER A 84 -4.11 -10.28 3.02
N TRP A 85 -2.94 -9.77 3.43
CA TRP A 85 -1.92 -10.55 4.11
C TRP A 85 -1.11 -9.67 5.07
N PHE A 86 -0.61 -10.23 6.15
CA PHE A 86 0.42 -9.58 6.93
C PHE A 86 1.78 -9.76 6.28
N THR A 87 2.62 -8.74 6.41
CA THR A 87 4.04 -8.78 6.05
C THR A 87 4.88 -8.62 7.30
N ALA A 88 6.01 -9.30 7.35
CA ALA A 88 7.05 -9.14 8.36
C ALA A 88 8.36 -8.77 7.65
N THR A 89 9.07 -7.76 8.15
CA THR A 89 10.42 -7.43 7.72
C THR A 89 11.32 -7.52 8.94
N PHE A 90 12.18 -8.57 8.97
CA PHE A 90 13.05 -8.85 10.10
C PHE A 90 14.21 -7.83 10.19
N PRO A 91 14.94 -7.76 11.30
CA PRO A 91 16.15 -6.96 11.40
C PRO A 91 17.15 -7.28 10.27
N GLY A 92 17.55 -6.24 9.53
CA GLY A 92 18.42 -6.37 8.36
C GLY A 92 17.69 -6.69 7.04
N GLY A 93 16.40 -7.04 7.11
CA GLY A 93 15.59 -7.43 5.96
C GLY A 93 15.06 -6.26 5.13
N SER A 94 14.53 -6.60 3.96
CA SER A 94 13.93 -5.66 2.99
C SER A 94 12.88 -6.42 2.16
N ALA A 95 12.26 -5.76 1.18
CA ALA A 95 11.50 -6.43 0.12
C ALA A 95 11.80 -5.77 -1.22
N ASP A 96 12.00 -6.59 -2.24
CA ASP A 96 12.37 -6.18 -3.59
C ASP A 96 11.29 -5.31 -4.25
N GLU A 97 11.71 -4.54 -5.25
CA GLU A 97 10.85 -3.65 -6.02
C GLU A 97 9.86 -4.45 -6.87
N HIS A 98 8.58 -4.20 -6.65
CA HIS A 98 7.47 -4.86 -7.34
C HIS A 98 6.27 -3.94 -7.56
N ALA A 99 5.27 -4.46 -8.27
CA ALA A 99 3.92 -3.89 -8.42
C ALA A 99 2.92 -5.03 -8.36
N HIS A 100 1.66 -4.73 -8.08
CA HIS A 100 0.62 -5.77 -7.99
C HIS A 100 -0.13 -5.91 -9.31
N CYS A 101 -0.24 -7.15 -9.79
CA CYS A 101 -1.05 -7.50 -10.95
C CYS A 101 -2.48 -7.85 -10.53
N ASN A 102 -3.43 -7.76 -11.47
CA ASN A 102 -4.84 -8.12 -11.24
C ASN A 102 -5.50 -7.37 -10.07
N SER A 103 -5.11 -6.12 -9.88
CA SER A 103 -5.63 -5.23 -8.85
C SER A 103 -5.70 -3.81 -9.38
N TRP A 104 -6.66 -3.03 -8.90
CA TRP A 104 -6.84 -1.62 -9.25
C TRP A 104 -6.09 -0.71 -8.28
N PHE A 105 -6.35 -0.88 -6.98
CA PHE A 105 -5.61 -0.23 -5.91
C PHE A 105 -4.99 -1.27 -4.97
N SER A 106 -3.88 -0.89 -4.35
CA SER A 106 -3.25 -1.63 -3.26
C SER A 106 -3.16 -0.73 -2.04
N GLY A 107 -3.25 -1.33 -0.86
CA GLY A 107 -3.16 -0.61 0.40
C GLY A 107 -2.17 -1.26 1.35
N VAL A 108 -1.58 -0.42 2.21
CA VAL A 108 -0.73 -0.84 3.33
C VAL A 108 -1.23 -0.17 4.61
N VAL A 109 -1.30 -0.93 5.68
CA VAL A 109 -1.67 -0.45 7.02
C VAL A 109 -0.53 -0.71 7.98
N TYR A 110 -0.08 0.34 8.61
CA TYR A 110 0.89 0.30 9.70
C TYR A 110 0.13 0.29 11.03
N PHE A 111 0.09 -0.86 11.68
CA PHE A 111 -0.75 -1.08 12.86
C PHE A 111 0.03 -1.42 14.13
N ASP A 112 1.33 -1.67 14.00
CA ASP A 112 2.22 -2.06 15.08
C ASP A 112 3.01 -0.85 15.62
N GLU A 113 3.86 -1.09 16.61
CA GLU A 113 4.80 -0.09 17.09
C GLU A 113 6.02 -0.03 16.17
N TYR A 114 6.51 1.16 15.90
CA TYR A 114 7.66 1.40 15.04
C TYR A 114 8.62 2.37 15.69
N ASP A 115 9.91 2.15 15.53
CA ASP A 115 10.98 3.07 15.90
C ASP A 115 11.52 3.81 14.66
N GLU A 116 12.48 4.71 14.88
CA GLU A 116 13.08 5.55 13.82
C GLU A 116 13.88 4.73 12.78
N ASP A 117 14.28 3.50 13.14
CA ASP A 117 15.05 2.59 12.30
C ASP A 117 14.17 1.54 11.58
N SER A 118 12.86 1.53 11.85
CA SER A 118 11.90 0.63 11.22
C SER A 118 11.79 0.91 9.72
N SER A 119 11.86 -0.17 8.91
CA SER A 119 11.92 -0.08 7.44
C SER A 119 10.78 0.70 6.80
N PRO A 120 11.07 1.78 6.05
CA PRO A 120 10.06 2.51 5.30
C PRO A 120 9.68 1.82 3.98
N ILE A 121 8.53 2.19 3.43
CA ILE A 121 8.17 1.88 2.04
C ILE A 121 8.67 2.99 1.13
N GLN A 122 9.25 2.62 -0.01
CA GLN A 122 9.66 3.55 -1.06
C GLN A 122 8.85 3.27 -2.32
N PHE A 123 8.15 4.28 -2.81
CA PHE A 123 7.53 4.30 -4.13
C PHE A 123 8.56 4.76 -5.14
N VAL A 124 8.61 4.13 -6.31
CA VAL A 124 9.66 4.35 -7.32
C VAL A 124 9.05 4.88 -8.61
N ASN A 125 9.60 5.99 -9.09
CA ASN A 125 9.26 6.59 -10.38
C ASN A 125 10.53 6.61 -11.26
N PRO A 126 10.85 5.50 -11.96
CA PRO A 126 12.08 5.42 -12.73
C PRO A 126 12.07 6.47 -13.84
N PRO A 127 13.18 7.21 -14.03
CA PRO A 127 13.28 8.19 -15.10
C PRO A 127 13.22 7.49 -16.47
N SER A 128 12.48 8.08 -17.41
CA SER A 128 12.42 7.63 -18.79
C SER A 128 13.43 8.40 -19.64
N GLY A 129 14.35 7.70 -20.31
CA GLY A 129 15.29 8.31 -21.23
C GLY A 129 16.54 8.87 -20.55
N VAL A 130 16.88 10.13 -20.83
CA VAL A 130 18.08 10.78 -20.27
C VAL A 130 17.77 11.30 -18.86
N TYR A 131 18.57 10.89 -17.89
CA TYR A 131 18.50 11.42 -16.53
C TYR A 131 19.50 12.57 -16.35
N VAL A 132 19.00 13.70 -15.83
CA VAL A 132 19.80 14.84 -15.41
C VAL A 132 19.54 15.08 -13.93
N THR A 133 20.60 15.12 -13.14
CA THR A 133 20.49 15.40 -11.70
C THR A 133 19.85 16.78 -11.49
N PRO A 134 18.70 16.87 -10.83
CA PRO A 134 18.07 18.16 -10.57
C PRO A 134 18.86 18.99 -9.58
N ALA A 135 18.82 20.31 -9.73
CA ALA A 135 19.43 21.23 -8.76
C ALA A 135 18.56 21.39 -7.49
N THR A 136 17.25 21.15 -7.60
CA THR A 136 16.28 21.16 -6.52
C THR A 136 15.22 20.12 -6.79
N ASP A 137 14.85 19.36 -5.75
CA ASP A 137 13.78 18.36 -5.85
C ASP A 137 12.40 19.03 -5.78
N ASN A 138 11.46 18.50 -6.57
CA ASN A 138 10.06 18.92 -6.59
C ASN A 138 9.19 17.81 -7.21
N GLU A 139 7.86 18.00 -7.20
CA GLU A 139 6.88 17.02 -7.71
C GLU A 139 7.04 16.62 -9.19
N TYR A 140 7.79 17.40 -10.00
CA TYR A 140 7.96 17.14 -11.44
C TYR A 140 9.22 16.34 -11.75
N ASN A 141 10.18 16.28 -10.85
CA ASN A 141 11.46 15.62 -11.05
C ASN A 141 11.79 14.55 -10.00
N ALA A 142 10.86 14.30 -9.06
CA ALA A 142 11.01 13.25 -8.05
C ALA A 142 11.09 11.87 -8.71
N THR A 143 12.09 11.09 -8.34
CA THR A 143 12.30 9.71 -8.79
C THR A 143 11.78 8.67 -7.80
N ASP A 144 11.48 9.09 -6.58
CA ASP A 144 10.95 8.26 -5.53
C ASP A 144 10.25 9.09 -4.44
N GLU A 145 9.45 8.40 -3.63
CA GLU A 145 8.82 8.93 -2.42
C GLU A 145 8.96 7.89 -1.30
N VAL A 146 9.46 8.30 -0.15
CA VAL A 146 9.70 7.42 1.01
C VAL A 146 8.74 7.75 2.13
N ILE A 147 7.99 6.74 2.57
CA ILE A 147 7.04 6.86 3.67
C ILE A 147 7.54 6.01 4.86
N VAL A 148 7.85 6.68 5.96
CA VAL A 148 8.23 6.04 7.22
C VAL A 148 6.98 5.41 7.86
N PRO A 149 7.05 4.18 8.40
CA PRO A 149 5.93 3.57 9.09
C PRO A 149 5.57 4.35 10.35
N GLU A 150 4.27 4.62 10.52
CA GLU A 150 3.71 5.25 11.69
C GLU A 150 2.42 4.53 12.07
N ARG A 151 2.29 4.09 13.33
CA ARG A 151 1.10 3.38 13.83
C ARG A 151 -0.19 4.14 13.50
N GLY A 152 -1.17 3.40 13.06
CA GLY A 152 -2.46 3.92 12.65
C GLY A 152 -2.49 4.50 11.24
N THR A 153 -1.40 4.49 10.48
CA THR A 153 -1.40 4.99 9.10
C THR A 153 -1.88 3.94 8.11
N ILE A 154 -2.78 4.35 7.21
CA ILE A 154 -3.17 3.60 6.02
C ILE A 154 -2.75 4.37 4.78
N LEU A 155 -2.13 3.66 3.84
CA LEU A 155 -1.79 4.12 2.50
C LEU A 155 -2.68 3.43 1.48
N LEU A 156 -3.09 4.16 0.43
CA LEU A 156 -3.76 3.59 -0.74
C LEU A 156 -3.17 4.20 -2.01
N PHE A 157 -2.82 3.37 -2.99
CA PHE A 157 -2.16 3.77 -4.23
C PHE A 157 -2.57 2.86 -5.40
N PRO A 158 -2.47 3.32 -6.66
CA PRO A 158 -2.70 2.46 -7.83
C PRO A 158 -1.77 1.26 -7.82
N SER A 159 -2.31 0.08 -8.04
CA SER A 159 -1.54 -1.18 -7.93
C SER A 159 -0.38 -1.29 -8.93
N SER A 160 -0.41 -0.50 -10.01
CA SER A 160 0.67 -0.42 -10.99
C SER A 160 1.90 0.37 -10.53
N VAL A 161 1.77 1.15 -9.43
CA VAL A 161 2.89 1.94 -8.89
C VAL A 161 3.91 1.00 -8.26
N ARG A 162 5.16 1.08 -8.76
CA ARG A 162 6.26 0.26 -8.25
C ARG A 162 6.68 0.75 -6.87
N HIS A 163 6.94 -0.21 -5.99
CA HIS A 163 7.36 0.09 -4.63
C HIS A 163 8.21 -1.05 -4.07
N ARG A 164 8.96 -0.73 -3.02
CA ARG A 164 9.78 -1.69 -2.27
C ARG A 164 9.80 -1.33 -0.79
N VAL A 165 10.19 -2.27 0.06
CA VAL A 165 10.48 -2.01 1.47
C VAL A 165 11.98 -1.87 1.64
N LEU A 166 12.44 -0.74 2.16
CA LEU A 166 13.84 -0.49 2.40
C LEU A 166 14.32 -1.35 3.58
N LYS A 167 15.64 -1.38 3.77
CA LYS A 167 16.26 -2.20 4.82
C LYS A 167 15.75 -1.80 6.21
N ASN A 168 15.42 -2.80 7.01
CA ASN A 168 15.05 -2.65 8.41
C ASN A 168 16.33 -2.55 9.27
N TYR A 169 16.60 -1.37 9.81
CA TYR A 169 17.73 -1.15 10.70
C TYR A 169 17.36 -1.29 12.18
N SER A 170 16.05 -1.40 12.49
CA SER A 170 15.56 -1.68 13.83
C SER A 170 16.03 -3.06 14.32
N GLN A 171 16.10 -3.21 15.63
CA GLN A 171 16.31 -4.49 16.29
C GLN A 171 15.02 -5.31 16.39
N TYR A 172 13.89 -4.74 15.98
CA TYR A 172 12.56 -5.36 16.03
C TYR A 172 12.06 -5.68 14.64
N GLU A 173 11.19 -6.67 14.57
CA GLU A 173 10.44 -7.00 13.38
C GLU A 173 9.44 -5.87 13.05
N ARG A 174 9.31 -5.55 11.78
CA ARG A 174 8.35 -4.56 11.31
C ARG A 174 7.19 -5.27 10.63
N TYR A 175 6.02 -5.24 11.26
CA TYR A 175 4.79 -5.81 10.71
C TYR A 175 3.94 -4.75 9.99
N SER A 176 3.25 -5.17 8.91
CA SER A 176 2.18 -4.37 8.30
C SER A 176 1.12 -5.29 7.68
N LEU A 177 -0.06 -4.75 7.42
CA LEU A 177 -1.12 -5.42 6.67
C LEU A 177 -1.15 -4.84 5.26
N ALA A 178 -1.02 -5.69 4.25
CA ALA A 178 -1.21 -5.33 2.85
C ALA A 178 -2.53 -5.91 2.32
N PHE A 179 -3.14 -5.23 1.35
CA PHE A 179 -4.36 -5.70 0.69
C PHE A 179 -4.48 -5.17 -0.73
N ASN A 180 -5.22 -5.90 -1.56
CA ASN A 180 -5.54 -5.54 -2.94
C ASN A 180 -7.04 -5.28 -3.11
N VAL A 181 -7.37 -4.37 -4.01
CA VAL A 181 -8.72 -3.87 -4.24
C VAL A 181 -9.09 -3.95 -5.71
N LEU A 182 -10.30 -4.42 -5.99
CA LEU A 182 -10.95 -4.29 -7.29
C LEU A 182 -12.26 -3.50 -7.17
N PRO A 183 -12.77 -2.93 -8.26
CA PRO A 183 -14.13 -2.44 -8.30
C PRO A 183 -15.12 -3.57 -8.01
N LYS A 184 -16.33 -3.23 -7.57
CA LYS A 184 -17.43 -4.17 -7.34
C LYS A 184 -18.70 -3.68 -8.02
N GLY A 185 -19.47 -4.62 -8.59
CA GLY A 185 -20.69 -4.32 -9.30
C GLY A 185 -20.44 -3.85 -10.73
N HIS A 186 -21.44 -3.21 -11.33
CA HIS A 186 -21.35 -2.73 -12.71
C HIS A 186 -20.49 -1.48 -12.79
N VAL A 187 -19.48 -1.52 -13.63
CA VAL A 187 -18.52 -0.43 -13.82
C VAL A 187 -18.49 -0.04 -15.28
N ASP A 188 -18.46 1.27 -15.51
CA ASP A 188 -18.38 1.91 -16.80
C ASP A 188 -19.64 1.80 -17.68
N VAL A 189 -19.55 2.31 -18.90
CA VAL A 189 -20.62 2.35 -19.91
C VAL A 189 -20.09 1.94 -21.29
N GLY A 190 -21.00 1.56 -22.17
CA GLY A 190 -20.67 1.19 -23.55
C GLY A 190 -20.06 -0.20 -23.66
N ASP A 191 -19.20 -0.39 -24.64
CA ASP A 191 -18.58 -1.66 -25.00
C ASP A 191 -17.47 -2.12 -24.01
N SER A 192 -17.00 -1.20 -23.15
CA SER A 192 -16.03 -1.48 -22.09
C SER A 192 -16.69 -1.77 -20.73
N SER A 193 -18.02 -1.74 -20.65
CA SER A 193 -18.73 -1.99 -19.39
C SER A 193 -18.52 -3.45 -18.92
N TYR A 194 -18.33 -3.61 -17.61
CA TYR A 194 -18.12 -4.92 -17.00
C TYR A 194 -18.76 -4.99 -15.61
N THR A 195 -19.22 -6.17 -15.21
CA THR A 195 -19.74 -6.41 -13.86
C THR A 195 -18.76 -7.28 -13.07
N TYR A 196 -18.08 -6.65 -12.11
CA TYR A 196 -17.24 -7.35 -11.15
C TYR A 196 -18.12 -8.03 -10.07
N GLN A 197 -17.87 -9.30 -9.83
CA GLN A 197 -18.63 -10.10 -8.83
C GLN A 197 -18.12 -9.86 -7.42
#